data_e34f2e5518c64d93416838688298e684
#
_entry.id   e34f2e5518c64d93416838688298e684
#
_cell.length_a   1.000
_cell.length_b   1.000
_cell.length_c   1.000
_cell.angle_alpha   90.00
_cell.angle_beta   90.00
_cell.angle_gamma   90.00
#
_symmetry.space_group_name_H-M   'P 1'
#
loop_
_entity.id
_entity.type
_entity.pdbx_description
1 polymer ?
#
loop_
_entity_poly.entity_id
_entity_poly.type
_entity_poly.pdbx_seq_one_letter_code
_entity_poly.pdbx_strand_id
1 'polypeptide(L)'
;NEIKLGAEVTAVAEGDREVTVETSLGDFSAGQLINCAGVYSDRVTKMSGMDAQAQIIPFRGEYYELKPEAEYLCRSLLYPVPNPKFPFLGVHFTLKNDGRVECGPNAVLAFAREGYNLTDLNAQELLETLRYPGFQKLAGRFWRTGMGEMWRSASKGAFVTALQKLVPDIREEHLVKAPAGIRAQALLPDGSMMDDFAFQESARILNVINAPSPAATSSLAIGQTVVDQLATHLA
;
A
#
# COMPACT_ATOMS: atom_id res chain seq x y z
N ASN A 1 11.85 -7.49 -24.42
CA ASN A 1 10.98 -6.78 -23.45
C ASN A 1 11.38 -5.31 -23.47
N GLU A 2 10.41 -4.42 -23.41
CA GLU A 2 10.62 -2.96 -23.40
C GLU A 2 10.04 -2.38 -22.11
N ILE A 3 10.72 -1.39 -21.54
CA ILE A 3 10.25 -0.64 -20.37
C ILE A 3 10.09 0.82 -20.80
N LYS A 4 8.92 1.40 -20.60
CA LYS A 4 8.62 2.82 -20.83
C LYS A 4 8.47 3.53 -19.50
N LEU A 5 9.43 4.37 -19.17
CA LEU A 5 9.38 5.22 -17.97
C LEU A 5 8.72 6.55 -18.31
N GLY A 6 8.00 7.13 -17.34
CA GLY A 6 7.31 8.41 -17.50
C GLY A 6 6.06 8.35 -18.39
N ALA A 7 5.58 7.15 -18.72
CA ALA A 7 4.34 6.95 -19.48
C ALA A 7 3.16 6.84 -18.50
N GLU A 8 2.52 7.97 -18.19
CA GLU A 8 1.32 8.00 -17.36
C GLU A 8 0.13 7.51 -18.17
N VAL A 9 -0.60 6.50 -17.68
CA VAL A 9 -1.81 5.96 -18.30
C VAL A 9 -2.96 6.95 -18.09
N THR A 10 -3.60 7.37 -19.17
CA THR A 10 -4.71 8.34 -19.18
C THR A 10 -6.04 7.73 -19.57
N ALA A 11 -6.03 6.67 -20.41
CA ALA A 11 -7.22 5.92 -20.77
C ALA A 11 -6.86 4.48 -21.13
N VAL A 12 -7.86 3.59 -21.06
CA VAL A 12 -7.76 2.19 -21.48
C VAL A 12 -9.02 1.86 -22.28
N ALA A 13 -8.84 1.35 -23.49
CA ALA A 13 -9.95 0.91 -24.36
C ALA A 13 -9.76 -0.57 -24.72
N GLU A 14 -10.72 -1.39 -24.34
CA GLU A 14 -10.75 -2.82 -24.70
C GLU A 14 -11.54 -2.99 -26.00
N GLY A 15 -10.90 -3.52 -27.02
CA GLY A 15 -11.51 -3.89 -28.28
C GLY A 15 -11.63 -5.40 -28.46
N ASP A 16 -12.23 -5.84 -29.57
CA ASP A 16 -12.44 -7.27 -29.85
C ASP A 16 -11.14 -8.06 -30.02
N ARG A 17 -10.07 -7.41 -30.47
CA ARG A 17 -8.78 -8.06 -30.80
C ARG A 17 -7.60 -7.61 -29.96
N GLU A 18 -7.66 -6.41 -29.45
CA GLU A 18 -6.55 -5.77 -28.72
C GLU A 18 -7.07 -4.81 -27.66
N VAL A 19 -6.21 -4.46 -26.72
CA VAL A 19 -6.41 -3.38 -25.76
C VAL A 19 -5.52 -2.22 -26.17
N THR A 20 -6.05 -1.02 -26.23
CA THR A 20 -5.30 0.22 -26.40
C THR A 20 -5.15 0.94 -25.07
N VAL A 21 -3.93 1.32 -24.74
CA VAL A 21 -3.58 2.08 -23.55
C VAL A 21 -3.08 3.44 -24.00
N GLU A 22 -3.83 4.49 -23.73
CA GLU A 22 -3.41 5.87 -23.98
C GLU A 22 -2.48 6.32 -22.83
N THR A 23 -1.39 6.96 -23.18
CA THR A 23 -0.43 7.47 -22.20
C THR A 23 0.05 8.87 -22.56
N SER A 24 0.71 9.53 -21.60
CA SER A 24 1.39 10.81 -21.82
C SER A 24 2.50 10.77 -22.89
N LEU A 25 2.96 9.59 -23.30
CA LEU A 25 3.99 9.38 -24.32
C LEU A 25 3.43 8.83 -25.66
N GLY A 26 2.12 8.72 -25.79
CA GLY A 26 1.42 8.14 -26.94
C GLY A 26 0.73 6.83 -26.59
N ASP A 27 0.12 6.20 -27.60
CA ASP A 27 -0.73 5.03 -27.44
C ASP A 27 0.05 3.74 -27.63
N PHE A 28 -0.30 2.72 -26.87
CA PHE A 28 0.22 1.37 -26.97
C PHE A 28 -0.91 0.38 -27.17
N SER A 29 -0.78 -0.53 -28.13
CA SER A 29 -1.72 -1.62 -28.34
C SER A 29 -1.09 -2.97 -28.00
N ALA A 30 -1.86 -3.84 -27.36
CA ALA A 30 -1.45 -5.20 -27.00
C ALA A 30 -2.62 -6.17 -27.04
N GLY A 31 -2.34 -7.46 -27.19
CA GLY A 31 -3.36 -8.51 -27.14
C GLY A 31 -4.01 -8.65 -25.75
N GLN A 32 -3.25 -8.34 -24.70
CA GLN A 32 -3.68 -8.42 -23.31
C GLN A 32 -3.06 -7.27 -22.51
N LEU A 33 -3.77 -6.82 -21.46
CA LEU A 33 -3.31 -5.86 -20.48
C LEU A 33 -3.34 -6.47 -19.08
N ILE A 34 -2.25 -6.31 -18.34
CA ILE A 34 -2.21 -6.62 -16.91
C ILE A 34 -2.02 -5.30 -16.15
N ASN A 35 -3.00 -4.94 -15.34
CA ASN A 35 -2.93 -3.77 -14.48
C ASN A 35 -2.34 -4.16 -13.12
N CYS A 36 -1.10 -3.74 -12.86
CA CYS A 36 -0.42 -3.86 -11.57
C CYS A 36 -0.09 -2.48 -10.98
N ALA A 37 -0.99 -1.51 -11.10
CA ALA A 37 -0.74 -0.10 -10.79
C ALA A 37 -0.75 0.22 -9.27
N GLY A 38 -0.86 -0.77 -8.38
CA GLY A 38 -0.73 -0.59 -6.93
C GLY A 38 -1.72 0.44 -6.38
N VAL A 39 -1.23 1.58 -5.90
CA VAL A 39 -2.08 2.65 -5.34
C VAL A 39 -3.07 3.25 -6.35
N TYR A 40 -2.88 3.01 -7.64
CA TYR A 40 -3.76 3.46 -8.73
C TYR A 40 -4.54 2.33 -9.39
N SER A 41 -4.46 1.08 -8.90
CA SER A 41 -5.09 -0.07 -9.57
C SER A 41 -6.60 0.10 -9.75
N ASP A 42 -7.30 0.64 -8.76
CA ASP A 42 -8.74 0.94 -8.84
C ASP A 42 -9.08 2.02 -9.91
N ARG A 43 -8.18 2.99 -10.14
CA ARG A 43 -8.35 4.00 -11.17
C ARG A 43 -8.16 3.42 -12.56
N VAL A 44 -7.10 2.63 -12.77
CA VAL A 44 -6.87 1.96 -14.06
C VAL A 44 -8.00 0.98 -14.38
N THR A 45 -8.52 0.26 -13.37
CA THR A 45 -9.71 -0.58 -13.52
C THR A 45 -10.92 0.22 -14.03
N LYS A 46 -11.17 1.41 -13.46
CA LYS A 46 -12.25 2.28 -13.92
C LYS A 46 -12.01 2.83 -15.33
N MET A 47 -10.76 3.15 -15.68
CA MET A 47 -10.39 3.57 -17.03
C MET A 47 -10.67 2.48 -18.07
N SER A 48 -10.61 1.21 -17.69
CA SER A 48 -10.96 0.08 -18.57
C SER A 48 -12.46 -0.19 -18.69
N GLY A 49 -13.31 0.69 -18.15
CA GLY A 49 -14.76 0.58 -18.22
C GLY A 49 -15.37 -0.38 -17.18
N MET A 50 -14.57 -0.93 -16.28
CA MET A 50 -15.06 -1.81 -15.22
C MET A 50 -15.30 -1.04 -13.92
N ASP A 51 -16.37 -1.39 -13.20
CA ASP A 51 -16.58 -0.91 -11.83
C ASP A 51 -15.61 -1.62 -10.89
N ALA A 52 -14.71 -0.89 -10.27
CA ALA A 52 -13.79 -1.45 -9.29
C ALA A 52 -14.56 -1.94 -8.05
N GLN A 53 -14.41 -3.23 -7.71
CA GLN A 53 -15.06 -3.85 -6.55
C GLN A 53 -14.63 -3.23 -5.22
N ALA A 54 -13.46 -2.63 -5.18
CA ALA A 54 -12.89 -1.95 -4.03
C ALA A 54 -12.28 -0.61 -4.42
N GLN A 55 -12.15 0.29 -3.45
CA GLN A 55 -11.38 1.51 -3.61
C GLN A 55 -10.05 1.39 -2.86
N ILE A 56 -8.97 1.83 -3.48
CA ILE A 56 -7.67 1.88 -2.81
C ILE A 56 -7.63 3.10 -1.90
N ILE A 57 -7.42 2.84 -0.61
CA ILE A 57 -7.22 3.85 0.41
C ILE A 57 -5.72 3.87 0.77
N PRO A 58 -5.03 5.00 0.61
CA PRO A 58 -3.62 5.08 0.93
C PRO A 58 -3.42 5.24 2.44
N PHE A 59 -2.66 4.32 3.05
CA PHE A 59 -2.19 4.46 4.42
C PHE A 59 -0.69 4.69 4.42
N ARG A 60 -0.25 5.74 5.10
CA ARG A 60 1.16 6.05 5.27
C ARG A 60 1.69 5.41 6.54
N GLY A 61 2.84 4.75 6.43
CA GLY A 61 3.63 4.24 7.53
C GLY A 61 4.86 5.11 7.77
N GLU A 62 5.00 5.64 8.97
CA GLU A 62 6.21 6.33 9.41
C GLU A 62 7.25 5.31 9.86
N TYR A 63 8.49 5.55 9.47
CA TYR A 63 9.62 4.72 9.84
C TYR A 63 10.71 5.54 10.52
N TYR A 64 11.43 4.87 11.40
CA TYR A 64 12.70 5.32 11.96
C TYR A 64 13.74 4.24 11.73
N GLU A 65 15.02 4.61 11.70
CA GLU A 65 16.15 3.69 11.75
C GLU A 65 16.87 3.85 13.09
N LEU A 66 17.44 2.75 13.59
CA LEU A 66 18.38 2.83 14.70
C LEU A 66 19.66 3.52 14.21
N LYS A 67 20.21 4.39 15.02
CA LYS A 67 21.55 4.90 14.80
C LYS A 67 22.60 3.78 14.99
N PRO A 68 23.75 3.85 14.31
CA PRO A 68 24.77 2.79 14.40
C PRO A 68 25.13 2.39 15.82
N GLU A 69 25.23 3.35 16.75
CA GLU A 69 25.54 3.12 18.13
C GLU A 69 24.45 2.39 18.94
N ALA A 70 23.24 2.27 18.36
CA ALA A 70 22.08 1.63 18.98
C ALA A 70 21.63 0.33 18.30
N GLU A 71 22.27 -0.07 17.20
CA GLU A 71 21.89 -1.28 16.44
C GLU A 71 22.04 -2.57 17.28
N TYR A 72 22.85 -2.54 18.34
CA TYR A 72 22.98 -3.66 19.27
C TYR A 72 21.66 -4.00 20.00
N LEU A 73 20.70 -3.05 20.06
CA LEU A 73 19.41 -3.25 20.70
C LEU A 73 18.50 -4.23 19.94
N CYS A 74 18.76 -4.43 18.64
CA CYS A 74 17.97 -5.37 17.84
C CYS A 74 18.86 -6.04 16.78
N ARG A 75 18.96 -7.37 16.86
CA ARG A 75 19.79 -8.19 15.96
C ARG A 75 18.97 -9.15 15.11
N SER A 76 17.66 -8.94 15.05
CA SER A 76 16.71 -9.86 14.42
C SER A 76 15.45 -9.11 14.02
N LEU A 77 14.48 -9.83 13.49
CA LEU A 77 13.12 -9.36 13.25
C LEU A 77 12.33 -9.46 14.55
N LEU A 78 11.76 -8.37 15.05
CA LEU A 78 10.93 -8.34 16.26
C LEU A 78 9.55 -7.79 15.91
N TYR A 79 8.54 -8.65 15.94
CA TYR A 79 7.15 -8.33 15.65
C TYR A 79 6.28 -8.49 16.90
N PRO A 80 5.30 -7.59 17.11
CA PRO A 80 4.28 -7.83 18.12
C PRO A 80 3.38 -8.98 17.69
N VAL A 81 2.76 -9.64 18.68
CA VAL A 81 1.69 -10.61 18.37
C VAL A 81 0.53 -9.84 17.69
N PRO A 82 0.09 -10.27 16.49
CA PRO A 82 -1.00 -9.60 15.80
C PRO A 82 -2.28 -9.58 16.64
N ASN A 83 -2.93 -8.43 16.68
CA ASN A 83 -4.26 -8.32 17.28
C ASN A 83 -5.31 -8.60 16.19
N PRO A 84 -6.06 -9.72 16.27
CA PRO A 84 -7.02 -10.08 15.22
C PRO A 84 -8.18 -9.08 15.06
N LYS A 85 -8.35 -8.18 16.02
CA LYS A 85 -9.38 -7.12 15.97
C LYS A 85 -8.86 -5.85 15.28
N PHE A 86 -7.57 -5.81 14.95
CA PHE A 86 -6.94 -4.62 14.40
C PHE A 86 -6.30 -4.92 13.04
N PRO A 87 -6.64 -4.13 12.00
CA PRO A 87 -6.27 -4.45 10.62
C PRO A 87 -4.80 -4.23 10.29
N PHE A 88 -4.05 -3.58 11.16
CA PHE A 88 -2.63 -3.29 10.92
C PHE A 88 -1.76 -3.90 12.01
N LEU A 89 -0.63 -4.44 11.59
CA LEU A 89 0.42 -4.86 12.49
C LEU A 89 0.99 -3.61 13.20
N GLY A 90 1.18 -3.71 14.51
CA GLY A 90 1.82 -2.65 15.28
C GLY A 90 3.28 -2.42 14.87
N VAL A 91 3.89 -1.35 15.36
CA VAL A 91 5.30 -1.05 15.12
C VAL A 91 6.18 -2.24 15.49
N HIS A 92 7.17 -2.51 14.66
CA HIS A 92 8.09 -3.65 14.79
C HIS A 92 9.51 -3.24 14.38
N PHE A 93 10.47 -4.12 14.59
CA PHE A 93 11.85 -3.92 14.17
C PHE A 93 12.19 -4.88 13.04
N THR A 94 12.82 -4.35 12.01
CA THR A 94 13.26 -5.10 10.84
C THR A 94 14.76 -4.92 10.62
N LEU A 95 15.53 -5.99 10.78
CA LEU A 95 16.92 -6.02 10.38
C LEU A 95 16.99 -6.09 8.85
N LYS A 96 17.61 -5.09 8.22
CA LYS A 96 17.79 -5.00 6.76
C LYS A 96 19.04 -5.78 6.32
N ASN A 97 19.12 -6.10 5.04
CA ASN A 97 20.24 -6.84 4.47
C ASN A 97 21.59 -6.11 4.58
N ASP A 98 21.57 -4.79 4.72
CA ASP A 98 22.74 -3.94 4.92
C ASP A 98 23.15 -3.80 6.38
N GLY A 99 22.47 -4.51 7.30
CA GLY A 99 22.73 -4.50 8.73
C GLY A 99 22.03 -3.40 9.52
N ARG A 100 21.42 -2.42 8.85
CA ARG A 100 20.62 -1.38 9.52
C ARG A 100 19.34 -1.95 10.09
N VAL A 101 18.86 -1.35 11.15
CA VAL A 101 17.59 -1.75 11.79
C VAL A 101 16.55 -0.66 11.59
N GLU A 102 15.48 -1.01 10.92
CA GLU A 102 14.32 -0.15 10.70
C GLU A 102 13.24 -0.43 11.75
N CYS A 103 12.59 0.64 12.23
CA CYS A 103 11.54 0.60 13.25
C CYS A 103 10.25 1.20 12.67
N GLY A 104 9.18 0.46 12.70
CA GLY A 104 7.89 0.89 12.14
C GLY A 104 7.19 -0.26 11.43
N PRO A 105 6.23 0.05 10.54
CA PRO A 105 5.54 1.35 10.48
C PRO A 105 4.41 1.48 11.49
N ASN A 106 3.97 2.71 11.75
CA ASN A 106 2.59 2.97 12.16
C ASN A 106 1.67 2.96 10.92
N ALA A 107 0.38 3.27 11.08
CA ALA A 107 -0.55 3.33 9.96
C ALA A 107 -1.50 4.51 10.12
N VAL A 108 -1.28 5.56 9.33
CA VAL A 108 -2.15 6.74 9.30
C VAL A 108 -2.71 6.95 7.89
N LEU A 109 -3.90 7.56 7.80
CA LEU A 109 -4.44 7.96 6.51
C LEU A 109 -3.46 8.92 5.82
N ALA A 110 -3.06 8.63 4.59
CA ALA A 110 -2.35 9.58 3.75
C ALA A 110 -3.35 10.54 3.09
N PHE A 111 -2.98 11.81 2.94
CA PHE A 111 -3.85 12.83 2.36
C PHE A 111 -3.69 12.96 0.83
N ALA A 112 -2.87 12.10 0.25
CA ALA A 112 -2.71 11.86 -1.17
C ALA A 112 -2.33 10.40 -1.41
N ARG A 113 -2.55 9.87 -2.62
CA ARG A 113 -2.14 8.50 -2.97
C ARG A 113 -0.62 8.30 -2.88
N GLU A 114 0.14 9.34 -3.20
CA GLU A 114 1.59 9.42 -3.02
C GLU A 114 1.99 10.38 -1.89
N GLY A 115 1.21 10.37 -0.80
CA GLY A 115 1.42 11.23 0.37
C GLY A 115 2.53 10.72 1.30
N TYR A 116 3.78 10.74 0.82
CA TYR A 116 4.94 10.29 1.61
C TYR A 116 5.30 11.23 2.75
N ASN A 117 4.90 12.51 2.69
CA ASN A 117 5.07 13.47 3.76
C ASN A 117 3.73 13.83 4.41
N LEU A 118 3.77 14.30 5.66
CA LEU A 118 2.56 14.78 6.37
C LEU A 118 1.90 15.98 5.69
N THR A 119 2.68 16.72 4.93
CA THR A 119 2.26 17.95 4.22
C THR A 119 1.74 17.66 2.81
N ASP A 120 1.92 16.44 2.29
CA ASP A 120 1.46 16.09 0.96
C ASP A 120 -0.06 15.96 0.97
N LEU A 121 -0.73 16.90 0.35
CA LEU A 121 -2.18 17.00 0.29
C LEU A 121 -2.67 17.08 -1.15
N ASN A 122 -3.50 16.13 -1.54
CA ASN A 122 -4.34 16.22 -2.73
C ASN A 122 -5.80 16.28 -2.30
N ALA A 123 -6.40 17.47 -2.43
CA ALA A 123 -7.76 17.71 -1.93
C ALA A 123 -8.82 16.83 -2.63
N GLN A 124 -8.63 16.54 -3.92
CA GLN A 124 -9.55 15.67 -4.67
C GLN A 124 -9.47 14.22 -4.15
N GLU A 125 -8.26 13.67 -4.01
CA GLU A 125 -8.05 12.28 -3.55
C GLU A 125 -8.51 12.09 -2.10
N LEU A 126 -8.25 13.09 -1.25
CA LEU A 126 -8.75 13.08 0.12
C LEU A 126 -10.28 13.10 0.16
N LEU A 127 -10.90 13.95 -0.65
CA LEU A 127 -12.37 14.05 -0.72
C LEU A 127 -13.00 12.75 -1.27
N GLU A 128 -12.40 12.13 -2.28
CA GLU A 128 -12.80 10.81 -2.78
C GLU A 128 -12.75 9.75 -1.66
N THR A 129 -11.67 9.74 -0.88
CA THR A 129 -11.51 8.83 0.27
C THR A 129 -12.58 9.08 1.34
N LEU A 130 -12.79 10.35 1.74
CA LEU A 130 -13.75 10.71 2.78
C LEU A 130 -15.21 10.45 2.37
N ARG A 131 -15.53 10.55 1.08
CA ARG A 131 -16.86 10.25 0.53
C ARG A 131 -17.13 8.77 0.32
N TYR A 132 -16.09 7.94 0.30
CA TYR A 132 -16.26 6.52 0.06
C TYR A 132 -16.98 5.83 1.24
N PRO A 133 -18.10 5.14 1.01
CA PRO A 133 -18.90 4.54 2.07
C PRO A 133 -18.12 3.53 2.92
N GLY A 134 -17.23 2.76 2.27
CA GLY A 134 -16.35 1.82 2.97
C GLY A 134 -15.44 2.51 3.97
N PHE A 135 -14.84 3.65 3.57
CA PHE A 135 -13.97 4.42 4.47
C PHE A 135 -14.75 5.03 5.63
N GLN A 136 -15.95 5.54 5.39
CA GLN A 136 -16.79 6.10 6.45
C GLN A 136 -17.13 5.05 7.52
N LYS A 137 -17.46 3.81 7.10
CA LYS A 137 -17.71 2.69 8.01
C LYS A 137 -16.44 2.29 8.78
N LEU A 138 -15.31 2.18 8.08
CA LEU A 138 -14.01 1.88 8.69
C LEU A 138 -13.64 2.95 9.72
N ALA A 139 -13.72 4.24 9.35
CA ALA A 139 -13.39 5.36 10.21
C ALA A 139 -14.33 5.40 11.44
N GLY A 140 -15.63 5.19 11.25
CA GLY A 140 -16.59 5.12 12.35
C GLY A 140 -16.29 4.00 13.35
N ARG A 141 -15.81 2.84 12.86
CA ARG A 141 -15.45 1.69 13.69
C ARG A 141 -14.13 1.87 14.44
N PHE A 142 -13.13 2.52 13.81
CA PHE A 142 -11.75 2.57 14.31
C PHE A 142 -11.26 4.00 14.60
N TRP A 143 -12.12 5.01 14.73
CA TRP A 143 -11.71 6.41 14.88
C TRP A 143 -10.76 6.66 16.06
N ARG A 144 -10.98 6.01 17.22
CA ARG A 144 -10.10 6.14 18.39
C ARG A 144 -8.70 5.63 18.13
N THR A 145 -8.61 4.52 17.42
CA THR A 145 -7.32 3.92 17.04
C THR A 145 -6.62 4.80 16.02
N GLY A 146 -7.35 5.29 15.00
CA GLY A 146 -6.83 6.22 14.00
C GLY A 146 -6.26 7.50 14.63
N MET A 147 -6.94 8.08 15.61
CA MET A 147 -6.41 9.22 16.36
C MET A 147 -5.13 8.88 17.13
N GLY A 148 -5.03 7.69 17.72
CA GLY A 148 -3.82 7.22 18.39
C GLY A 148 -2.64 7.03 17.42
N GLU A 149 -2.91 6.53 16.20
CA GLU A 149 -1.91 6.41 15.15
C GLU A 149 -1.44 7.78 14.65
N MET A 150 -2.36 8.73 14.45
CA MET A 150 -2.01 10.11 14.09
C MET A 150 -1.13 10.77 15.16
N TRP A 151 -1.44 10.56 16.43
CA TRP A 151 -0.62 11.06 17.52
C TRP A 151 0.79 10.45 17.51
N ARG A 152 0.92 9.14 17.25
CA ARG A 152 2.22 8.47 17.09
C ARG A 152 2.98 9.00 15.88
N SER A 153 2.31 9.34 14.79
CA SER A 153 2.93 9.95 13.62
C SER A 153 3.48 11.35 13.89
N ALA A 154 2.78 12.13 14.74
CA ALA A 154 3.16 13.49 15.09
C ALA A 154 4.20 13.56 16.24
N SER A 155 4.32 12.52 17.07
CA SER A 155 5.13 12.51 18.28
C SER A 155 6.15 11.36 18.29
N LYS A 156 7.44 11.69 18.18
CA LYS A 156 8.53 10.72 18.29
C LYS A 156 8.50 9.98 19.63
N GLY A 157 8.21 10.68 20.75
CA GLY A 157 8.10 10.05 22.06
C GLY A 157 6.98 9.02 22.14
N ALA A 158 5.81 9.31 21.53
CA ALA A 158 4.71 8.35 21.46
C ALA A 158 5.07 7.11 20.62
N PHE A 159 5.85 7.32 19.53
CA PHE A 159 6.36 6.23 18.72
C PHE A 159 7.36 5.35 19.52
N VAL A 160 8.30 5.99 20.22
CA VAL A 160 9.25 5.29 21.11
C VAL A 160 8.52 4.49 22.18
N THR A 161 7.50 5.05 22.82
CA THR A 161 6.69 4.34 23.80
C THR A 161 6.04 3.07 23.22
N ALA A 162 5.67 3.08 21.95
CA ALA A 162 5.16 1.89 21.28
C ALA A 162 6.27 0.85 21.02
N LEU A 163 7.47 1.27 20.64
CA LEU A 163 8.64 0.41 20.43
C LEU A 163 9.15 -0.20 21.73
N GLN A 164 9.06 0.51 22.87
CA GLN A 164 9.48 0.04 24.18
C GLN A 164 8.71 -1.19 24.66
N LYS A 165 7.56 -1.48 24.08
CA LYS A 165 6.83 -2.74 24.34
C LYS A 165 7.59 -3.96 23.84
N LEU A 166 8.46 -3.81 22.85
CA LEU A 166 9.28 -4.87 22.27
C LEU A 166 10.72 -4.78 22.77
N VAL A 167 11.28 -3.57 22.84
CA VAL A 167 12.65 -3.29 23.27
C VAL A 167 12.60 -2.18 24.34
N PRO A 168 12.54 -2.53 25.64
CA PRO A 168 12.37 -1.56 26.73
C PRO A 168 13.45 -0.47 26.80
N ASP A 169 14.67 -0.79 26.38
CA ASP A 169 15.84 0.11 26.47
C ASP A 169 15.92 1.14 25.33
N ILE A 170 15.01 1.10 24.36
CA ILE A 170 15.02 2.06 23.25
C ILE A 170 14.63 3.46 23.74
N ARG A 171 15.30 4.49 23.21
CA ARG A 171 15.07 5.90 23.52
C ARG A 171 15.00 6.73 22.26
N GLU A 172 14.47 7.94 22.36
CA GLU A 172 14.37 8.87 21.21
C GLU A 172 15.73 9.17 20.57
N GLU A 173 16.78 9.29 21.37
CA GLU A 173 18.15 9.54 20.91
C GLU A 173 18.72 8.45 20.02
N HIS A 174 18.22 7.20 20.14
CA HIS A 174 18.63 6.05 19.35
C HIS A 174 18.06 6.06 17.92
N LEU A 175 17.07 6.89 17.65
CA LEU A 175 16.32 6.87 16.40
C LEU A 175 16.64 8.06 15.49
N VAL A 176 16.75 7.79 14.20
CA VAL A 176 16.75 8.79 13.13
C VAL A 176 15.53 8.56 12.24
N LYS A 177 14.91 9.62 11.73
CA LYS A 177 13.74 9.51 10.86
C LYS A 177 14.14 8.89 9.51
N ALA A 178 13.40 7.88 9.09
CA ALA A 178 13.52 7.22 7.80
C ALA A 178 12.39 7.67 6.84
N PRO A 179 12.52 7.44 5.54
CA PRO A 179 11.44 7.70 4.58
C PRO A 179 10.16 6.92 4.93
N ALA A 180 9.02 7.56 4.76
CA ALA A 180 7.73 6.90 4.93
C ALA A 180 7.39 6.01 3.73
N GLY A 181 6.56 4.99 3.96
CA GLY A 181 6.00 4.15 2.92
C GLY A 181 4.49 4.35 2.77
N ILE A 182 3.96 4.14 1.57
CA ILE A 182 2.51 4.13 1.31
C ILE A 182 2.05 2.69 1.10
N ARG A 183 1.05 2.28 1.90
CA ARG A 183 0.32 1.03 1.72
C ARG A 183 -0.93 1.31 0.90
N ALA A 184 -1.04 0.66 -0.26
CA ALA A 184 -2.26 0.58 -1.04
C ALA A 184 -3.21 -0.44 -0.39
N GLN A 185 -4.20 0.00 0.34
CA GLN A 185 -5.17 -0.89 0.98
C GLN A 185 -6.47 -0.90 0.21
N ALA A 186 -6.81 -2.04 -0.39
CA ALA A 186 -8.11 -2.22 -1.02
C ALA A 186 -9.19 -2.35 0.05
N LEU A 187 -10.20 -1.49 -0.03
CA LEU A 187 -11.31 -1.40 0.90
C LEU A 187 -12.62 -1.63 0.17
N LEU A 188 -13.45 -2.55 0.69
CA LEU A 188 -14.76 -2.84 0.15
C LEU A 188 -15.81 -1.80 0.61
N PRO A 189 -16.96 -1.68 -0.08
CA PRO A 189 -18.01 -0.73 0.29
C PRO A 189 -18.64 -0.96 1.67
N ASP A 190 -18.49 -2.16 2.23
CA ASP A 190 -18.96 -2.50 3.58
C ASP A 190 -17.98 -2.09 4.69
N GLY A 191 -16.79 -1.61 4.33
CA GLY A 191 -15.73 -1.19 5.24
C GLY A 191 -14.78 -2.31 5.64
N SER A 192 -14.88 -3.50 5.05
CA SER A 192 -13.90 -4.56 5.21
C SER A 192 -12.68 -4.31 4.31
N MET A 193 -11.50 -4.67 4.80
CA MET A 193 -10.27 -4.62 4.03
C MET A 193 -10.04 -5.96 3.33
N MET A 194 -9.50 -5.89 2.13
CA MET A 194 -9.08 -7.08 1.42
C MET A 194 -7.74 -7.58 2.00
N ASP A 195 -7.71 -8.82 2.45
CA ASP A 195 -6.53 -9.43 3.08
C ASP A 195 -5.76 -10.35 2.13
N ASP A 196 -6.37 -10.75 1.01
CA ASP A 196 -5.80 -11.66 0.04
C ASP A 196 -5.73 -11.03 -1.36
N PHE A 197 -5.15 -11.77 -2.31
CA PHE A 197 -5.13 -11.37 -3.71
C PHE A 197 -6.55 -11.19 -4.24
N ALA A 198 -6.73 -10.12 -4.99
CA ALA A 198 -7.99 -9.88 -5.67
C ALA A 198 -7.73 -9.48 -7.12
N PHE A 199 -8.35 -10.24 -8.03
CA PHE A 199 -8.32 -10.00 -9.46
C PHE A 199 -9.70 -9.60 -9.96
N GLN A 200 -9.72 -8.77 -10.98
CA GLN A 200 -10.92 -8.44 -11.73
C GLN A 200 -10.61 -8.48 -13.22
N GLU A 201 -11.39 -9.23 -13.98
CA GLU A 201 -11.04 -9.63 -15.33
C GLU A 201 -12.11 -9.22 -16.34
N SER A 202 -11.69 -8.94 -17.56
CA SER A 202 -12.51 -8.85 -18.77
C SER A 202 -11.91 -9.77 -19.84
N ALA A 203 -12.40 -9.73 -21.09
CA ALA A 203 -11.88 -10.58 -22.15
C ALA A 203 -10.37 -10.44 -22.39
N ARG A 204 -9.80 -9.26 -22.13
CA ARG A 204 -8.39 -8.96 -22.43
C ARG A 204 -7.64 -8.23 -21.32
N ILE A 205 -8.29 -7.95 -20.23
CA ILE A 205 -7.68 -7.16 -19.14
C ILE A 205 -7.75 -7.95 -17.84
N LEU A 206 -6.60 -8.11 -17.20
CA LEU A 206 -6.46 -8.63 -15.85
C LEU A 206 -6.06 -7.49 -14.91
N ASN A 207 -6.96 -7.08 -14.02
CA ASN A 207 -6.67 -6.08 -13.00
C ASN A 207 -6.29 -6.75 -11.68
N VAL A 208 -5.09 -6.47 -11.17
CA VAL A 208 -4.67 -6.84 -9.82
C VAL A 208 -5.14 -5.75 -8.87
N ILE A 209 -6.32 -5.94 -8.26
CA ILE A 209 -6.95 -4.96 -7.37
C ILE A 209 -6.24 -4.91 -6.02
N ASN A 210 -5.86 -6.07 -5.49
CA ASN A 210 -5.14 -6.16 -4.23
C ASN A 210 -4.01 -7.18 -4.32
N ALA A 211 -2.83 -6.76 -3.88
CA ALA A 211 -1.68 -7.64 -3.67
C ALA A 211 -1.12 -7.33 -2.27
N PRO A 212 -1.40 -8.18 -1.27
CA PRO A 212 -1.05 -7.89 0.12
C PRO A 212 0.46 -7.89 0.35
N SER A 213 0.88 -7.14 1.37
CA SER A 213 2.27 -7.16 1.84
C SER A 213 2.66 -8.58 2.33
N PRO A 214 3.85 -9.07 2.01
CA PRO A 214 5.03 -8.39 1.48
C PRO A 214 5.15 -8.42 -0.07
N ALA A 215 4.37 -7.64 -0.78
CA ALA A 215 4.25 -7.69 -2.25
C ALA A 215 5.60 -7.54 -2.98
N ALA A 216 6.43 -6.57 -2.59
CA ALA A 216 7.70 -6.31 -3.27
C ALA A 216 8.70 -7.47 -3.14
N THR A 217 8.86 -8.04 -1.94
CA THR A 217 9.78 -9.16 -1.70
C THR A 217 9.28 -10.47 -2.29
N SER A 218 7.98 -10.61 -2.47
CA SER A 218 7.32 -11.78 -3.09
C SER A 218 6.99 -11.57 -4.57
N SER A 219 7.48 -10.49 -5.19
CA SER A 219 7.05 -10.04 -6.52
C SER A 219 7.20 -11.09 -7.63
N LEU A 220 8.23 -11.93 -7.57
CA LEU A 220 8.43 -13.01 -8.55
C LEU A 220 7.35 -14.09 -8.43
N ALA A 221 7.00 -14.51 -7.21
CA ALA A 221 5.93 -15.48 -6.97
C ALA A 221 4.56 -14.87 -7.33
N ILE A 222 4.33 -13.61 -6.98
CA ILE A 222 3.11 -12.87 -7.36
C ILE A 222 3.01 -12.76 -8.88
N GLY A 223 4.10 -12.42 -9.57
CA GLY A 223 4.13 -12.35 -11.03
C GLY A 223 3.77 -13.69 -11.68
N GLN A 224 4.26 -14.82 -11.13
CA GLN A 224 3.89 -16.15 -11.60
C GLN A 224 2.38 -16.40 -11.40
N THR A 225 1.83 -16.09 -10.23
CA THR A 225 0.39 -16.23 -9.96
C THR A 225 -0.46 -15.40 -10.93
N VAL A 226 -0.04 -14.17 -11.22
CA VAL A 226 -0.73 -13.28 -12.18
C VAL A 226 -0.70 -13.87 -13.60
N VAL A 227 0.44 -14.44 -14.01
CA VAL A 227 0.59 -15.08 -15.35
C VAL A 227 -0.24 -16.35 -15.43
N ASP A 228 -0.25 -17.17 -14.38
CA ASP A 228 -1.06 -18.40 -14.33
C ASP A 228 -2.56 -18.08 -14.39
N GLN A 229 -3.00 -17.03 -13.70
CA GLN A 229 -4.38 -16.52 -13.77
C GLN A 229 -4.72 -16.09 -15.21
N LEU A 230 -3.85 -15.30 -15.84
CA LEU A 230 -4.05 -14.88 -17.22
C LEU A 230 -4.09 -16.06 -18.19
N ALA A 231 -3.21 -17.05 -18.02
CA ALA A 231 -3.19 -18.24 -18.86
C ALA A 231 -4.49 -19.06 -18.77
N THR A 232 -5.07 -19.16 -17.56
CA THR A 232 -6.36 -19.82 -17.34
C THR A 232 -7.50 -19.05 -18.03
N HIS A 233 -7.41 -17.73 -18.05
CA HIS A 233 -8.37 -16.86 -18.70
C HIS A 233 -8.34 -16.96 -20.24
N LEU A 234 -7.17 -17.27 -20.81
CA LEU A 234 -6.96 -17.38 -22.26
C LEU A 234 -7.23 -18.80 -22.82
N ALA A 235 -7.40 -19.81 -21.98
CA ALA A 235 -7.67 -21.18 -22.35
C ALA A 235 -9.14 -21.43 -22.65
#